data_d42a075c6022f2ef0fcc35d9ab1249cd
#
_entry.id   d42a075c6022f2ef0fcc35d9ab1249cd
#
_cell.length_a   1.000
_cell.length_b   1.000
_cell.length_c   1.000
_cell.angle_alpha   90.00
_cell.angle_beta   90.00
_cell.angle_gamma   90.00
#
_symmetry.space_group_name_H-M   'P 1'
#
loop_
_entity.id
_entity.type
_entity.pdbx_description
1 polymer ?
#
loop_
_entity_poly.entity_id
_entity_poly.type
_entity_poly.pdbx_seq_one_letter_code
_entity_poly.pdbx_strand_id
1 'polypeptide(L)'
;LRHDELKQTSVFTGRVVMTKGTIVLRGAQLEVRQDPDGFQHGVVTAEPGKRAFFRQKRDTLAGAPDEFVEGEGEVIEYDGRTDIVKLMRRAELRRYREAQLTDELEGAIIVYNNLTDVFTVDGQKTAPAGTPAGTPGGRVRAVLAPKEPASGAAAPVRGEPPALRTAPSLGGAK
;
A
#
# COMPACT_ATOMS: atom_id res chain seq x y z
N LEU A 1 25.91 -16.72 1.57
CA LEU A 1 24.75 -17.63 1.60
C LEU A 1 24.97 -18.71 2.66
N ARG A 2 24.02 -18.89 3.55
CA ARG A 2 23.90 -20.01 4.47
C ARG A 2 22.54 -20.66 4.25
N HIS A 3 22.51 -21.99 4.11
CA HIS A 3 21.27 -22.76 4.00
C HIS A 3 21.18 -23.77 5.14
N ASP A 4 20.04 -23.88 5.76
CA ASP A 4 19.70 -24.86 6.80
C ASP A 4 18.56 -25.74 6.27
N GLU A 5 18.90 -26.96 5.90
CA GLU A 5 17.98 -27.90 5.27
C GLU A 5 16.89 -28.40 6.23
N LEU A 6 17.21 -28.52 7.53
CA LEU A 6 16.26 -28.96 8.54
C LEU A 6 15.18 -27.91 8.82
N LYS A 7 15.57 -26.64 8.77
CA LYS A 7 14.66 -25.49 8.99
C LYS A 7 14.08 -24.95 7.69
N GLN A 8 14.49 -25.48 6.54
CA GLN A 8 14.15 -24.94 5.22
C GLN A 8 14.37 -23.43 5.12
N THR A 9 15.50 -22.97 5.69
CA THR A 9 15.82 -21.54 5.82
C THR A 9 17.11 -21.24 5.06
N SER A 10 17.07 -20.20 4.23
CA SER A 10 18.22 -19.67 3.52
C SER A 10 18.48 -18.23 3.95
N VAL A 11 19.72 -17.93 4.32
CA VAL A 11 20.16 -16.58 4.70
C VAL A 11 21.18 -16.06 3.71
N PHE A 12 20.85 -14.93 3.09
CA PHE A 12 21.70 -14.21 2.16
C PHE A 12 22.18 -12.94 2.85
N THR A 13 23.48 -12.63 2.75
CA THR A 13 24.09 -11.43 3.35
C THR A 13 24.86 -10.65 2.30
N GLY A 14 24.93 -9.33 2.47
CA GLY A 14 25.53 -8.39 1.55
C GLY A 14 24.45 -7.57 0.85
N ARG A 15 24.73 -7.02 -0.33
CA ARG A 15 23.75 -6.32 -1.16
C ARG A 15 22.80 -7.33 -1.80
N VAL A 16 21.74 -7.70 -1.09
CA VAL A 16 20.82 -8.72 -1.53
C VAL A 16 19.71 -8.10 -2.39
N VAL A 17 19.40 -8.76 -3.49
CA VAL A 17 18.24 -8.49 -4.33
C VAL A 17 17.50 -9.80 -4.52
N MET A 18 16.21 -9.84 -4.15
CA MET A 18 15.32 -10.96 -4.41
C MET A 18 14.22 -10.50 -5.37
N THR A 19 13.92 -11.36 -6.35
CA THR A 19 12.82 -11.14 -7.30
C THR A 19 11.88 -12.34 -7.26
N LYS A 20 10.57 -12.07 -7.14
CA LYS A 20 9.50 -13.07 -7.20
C LYS A 20 8.32 -12.50 -8.00
N GLY A 21 8.13 -12.99 -9.23
CA GLY A 21 7.18 -12.37 -10.16
C GLY A 21 7.53 -10.89 -10.39
N THR A 22 6.61 -9.99 -10.07
CA THR A 22 6.81 -8.54 -10.16
C THR A 22 7.36 -7.91 -8.87
N ILE A 23 7.49 -8.70 -7.80
CA ILE A 23 8.03 -8.24 -6.51
C ILE A 23 9.55 -8.20 -6.58
N VAL A 24 10.11 -7.08 -6.15
CA VAL A 24 11.55 -6.88 -5.96
C VAL A 24 11.79 -6.43 -4.53
N LEU A 25 12.65 -7.16 -3.81
CA LEU A 25 13.11 -6.82 -2.46
C LEU A 25 14.63 -6.57 -2.48
N ARG A 26 15.07 -5.53 -1.78
CA ARG A 26 16.50 -5.18 -1.66
C ARG A 26 16.85 -4.87 -0.22
N GLY A 27 18.01 -5.35 0.23
CA GLY A 27 18.51 -5.08 1.58
C GLY A 27 19.93 -5.56 1.80
N ALA A 28 20.37 -5.52 3.06
CA ALA A 28 21.68 -6.01 3.48
C ALA A 28 21.66 -7.49 3.82
N GLN A 29 20.53 -7.98 4.34
CA GLN A 29 20.31 -9.38 4.64
C GLN A 29 18.90 -9.78 4.22
N LEU A 30 18.77 -10.97 3.68
CA LEU A 30 17.49 -11.61 3.39
C LEU A 30 17.51 -13.01 4.02
N GLU A 31 16.54 -13.27 4.85
CA GLU A 31 16.19 -14.62 5.31
C GLU A 31 14.94 -15.10 4.59
N VAL A 32 15.01 -16.24 3.93
CA VAL A 32 13.87 -16.89 3.29
C VAL A 32 13.64 -18.21 3.97
N ARG A 33 12.42 -18.42 4.44
CA ARG A 33 11.95 -19.70 4.98
C ARG A 33 10.82 -20.23 4.11
N GLN A 34 10.88 -21.52 3.77
CA GLN A 34 9.79 -22.22 3.10
C GLN A 34 9.03 -23.06 4.12
N ASP A 35 7.71 -22.95 4.12
CA ASP A 35 6.87 -23.81 4.95
C ASP A 35 6.63 -25.20 4.28
N PRO A 36 6.06 -26.18 5.00
CA PRO A 36 5.80 -27.52 4.44
C PRO A 36 4.86 -27.53 3.23
N ASP A 37 4.01 -26.51 3.08
CA ASP A 37 3.09 -26.37 1.96
C ASP A 37 3.73 -25.66 0.76
N GLY A 38 5.01 -25.26 0.87
CA GLY A 38 5.78 -24.64 -0.19
C GLY A 38 5.69 -23.12 -0.25
N PHE A 39 4.94 -22.46 0.67
CA PHE A 39 4.90 -21.00 0.74
C PHE A 39 6.18 -20.45 1.34
N GLN A 40 6.59 -19.30 0.82
CA GLN A 40 7.82 -18.64 1.23
C GLN A 40 7.53 -17.43 2.11
N HIS A 41 8.24 -17.35 3.21
CA HIS A 41 8.31 -16.15 4.06
C HIS A 41 9.69 -15.53 3.90
N GLY A 42 9.74 -14.25 3.60
CA GLY A 42 10.97 -13.50 3.45
C GLY A 42 11.08 -12.38 4.48
N VAL A 43 12.24 -12.23 5.09
CA VAL A 43 12.55 -11.10 5.97
C VAL A 43 13.79 -10.42 5.41
N VAL A 44 13.62 -9.15 5.00
CA VAL A 44 14.71 -8.31 4.51
C VAL A 44 15.06 -7.30 5.58
N THR A 45 16.34 -7.21 5.91
CA THR A 45 16.86 -6.24 6.87
C THR A 45 17.85 -5.31 6.17
N ALA A 46 17.75 -4.02 6.46
CA ALA A 46 18.67 -3.01 5.97
C ALA A 46 19.97 -2.98 6.77
N GLU A 47 20.99 -2.32 6.24
CA GLU A 47 22.16 -1.89 7.03
C GLU A 47 21.72 -0.88 8.11
N PRO A 48 22.44 -0.80 9.24
CA PRO A 48 22.15 0.21 10.26
C PRO A 48 22.06 1.62 9.67
N GLY A 49 21.00 2.33 10.00
CA GLY A 49 20.74 3.70 9.50
C GLY A 49 20.15 3.79 8.09
N LYS A 50 20.12 2.70 7.32
CA LYS A 50 19.48 2.63 6.00
C LYS A 50 18.09 2.02 6.07
N ARG A 51 17.42 1.96 4.91
CA ARG A 51 16.14 1.26 4.74
C ARG A 51 16.28 0.19 3.65
N ALA A 52 15.62 -0.92 3.85
CA ALA A 52 15.38 -1.92 2.83
C ALA A 52 14.28 -1.40 1.88
N PHE A 53 14.22 -1.96 0.69
CA PHE A 53 13.34 -1.50 -0.37
C PHE A 53 12.48 -2.65 -0.88
N PHE A 54 11.20 -2.37 -1.13
CA PHE A 54 10.21 -3.22 -1.76
C PHE A 54 9.63 -2.50 -2.97
N ARG A 55 9.43 -3.21 -4.07
CA ARG A 55 8.66 -2.73 -5.22
C ARG A 55 7.88 -3.86 -5.83
N GLN A 56 6.65 -3.57 -6.24
CA GLN A 56 5.79 -4.49 -6.97
C GLN A 56 5.02 -3.74 -8.05
N LYS A 57 4.97 -4.33 -9.24
CA LYS A 57 4.01 -3.93 -10.28
C LYS A 57 2.70 -4.62 -9.97
N ARG A 58 1.61 -3.83 -9.97
CA ARG A 58 0.26 -4.34 -9.71
C ARG A 58 -0.37 -4.87 -10.99
N ASP A 59 -1.29 -5.79 -10.82
CA ASP A 59 -2.12 -6.24 -11.93
C ASP A 59 -3.13 -5.15 -12.28
N THR A 60 -3.08 -4.65 -13.51
CA THR A 60 -4.00 -3.66 -14.05
C THR A 60 -4.75 -4.26 -15.25
N LEU A 61 -5.91 -3.70 -15.56
CA LEU A 61 -6.67 -4.12 -16.73
C LEU A 61 -5.89 -3.83 -18.01
N ALA A 62 -6.11 -4.62 -19.06
CA ALA A 62 -5.47 -4.42 -20.35
C ALA A 62 -5.76 -3.01 -20.88
N GLY A 63 -4.70 -2.26 -21.20
CA GLY A 63 -4.79 -0.87 -21.67
C GLY A 63 -4.89 0.18 -20.54
N ALA A 64 -4.99 -0.23 -19.27
CA ALA A 64 -4.87 0.69 -18.14
C ALA A 64 -3.39 1.06 -17.89
N PRO A 65 -3.11 2.24 -17.31
CA PRO A 65 -1.78 2.65 -16.91
C PRO A 65 -1.15 1.65 -15.93
N ASP A 66 0.16 1.44 -16.04
CA ASP A 66 0.91 0.63 -15.11
C ASP A 66 0.88 1.25 -13.70
N GLU A 67 0.57 0.44 -12.70
CA GLU A 67 0.60 0.84 -11.31
C GLU A 67 1.71 0.11 -10.57
N PHE A 68 2.38 0.83 -9.68
CA PHE A 68 3.44 0.29 -8.84
C PHE A 68 3.21 0.68 -7.38
N VAL A 69 3.58 -0.24 -6.50
CA VAL A 69 3.70 0.02 -5.07
C VAL A 69 5.18 -0.10 -4.71
N GLU A 70 5.70 0.91 -4.03
CA GLU A 70 7.05 0.91 -3.47
C GLU A 70 6.96 1.08 -1.97
N GLY A 71 7.82 0.40 -1.25
CA GLY A 71 7.87 0.47 0.21
C GLY A 71 9.30 0.49 0.72
N GLU A 72 9.52 1.20 1.81
CA GLU A 72 10.80 1.25 2.50
C GLU A 72 10.60 1.05 4.00
N GLY A 73 11.59 0.46 4.66
CA GLY A 73 11.63 0.27 6.11
C GLY A 73 12.95 -0.34 6.54
N GLU A 74 13.29 -0.27 7.81
CA GLU A 74 14.52 -0.94 8.30
C GLU A 74 14.41 -2.46 8.21
N VAL A 75 13.17 -2.97 8.32
CA VAL A 75 12.84 -4.37 8.14
C VAL A 75 11.60 -4.48 7.28
N ILE A 76 11.62 -5.39 6.30
CA ILE A 76 10.49 -5.71 5.44
C ILE A 76 10.23 -7.21 5.57
N GLU A 77 9.03 -7.58 5.98
CA GLU A 77 8.55 -8.96 6.01
C GLU A 77 7.59 -9.18 4.83
N TYR A 78 7.74 -10.28 4.13
CA TYR A 78 6.84 -10.76 3.10
C TYR A 78 6.33 -12.15 3.45
N ASP A 79 5.01 -12.29 3.52
CA ASP A 79 4.33 -13.57 3.69
C ASP A 79 3.71 -14.00 2.35
N GLY A 80 4.28 -15.03 1.75
CA GLY A 80 3.82 -15.53 0.46
C GLY A 80 2.54 -16.36 0.52
N ARG A 81 2.06 -16.77 1.71
CA ARG A 81 0.79 -17.47 1.88
C ARG A 81 -0.40 -16.51 1.85
N THR A 82 -0.26 -15.40 2.54
CA THR A 82 -1.30 -14.36 2.69
C THR A 82 -1.12 -13.21 1.72
N ASP A 83 0.00 -13.18 1.00
CA ASP A 83 0.45 -12.11 0.10
C ASP A 83 0.46 -10.73 0.79
N ILE A 84 1.00 -10.73 2.00
CA ILE A 84 1.11 -9.54 2.84
C ILE A 84 2.57 -9.08 2.90
N VAL A 85 2.77 -7.78 2.73
CA VAL A 85 4.03 -7.08 2.97
C VAL A 85 3.89 -6.21 4.20
N LYS A 86 4.84 -6.33 5.14
CA LYS A 86 4.90 -5.52 6.35
C LYS A 86 6.21 -4.75 6.39
N LEU A 87 6.10 -3.44 6.37
CA LEU A 87 7.20 -2.50 6.49
C LEU A 87 7.31 -2.04 7.92
N MET A 88 8.49 -2.10 8.52
CA MET A 88 8.69 -1.78 9.94
C MET A 88 9.86 -0.84 10.14
N ARG A 89 9.73 0.04 11.14
CA ARG A 89 10.71 1.05 11.55
C ARG A 89 11.00 2.02 10.44
N ARG A 90 10.55 3.27 10.61
CA ARG A 90 10.62 4.31 9.57
C ARG A 90 10.01 3.84 8.26
N ALA A 91 8.81 3.22 8.38
CA ALA A 91 8.11 2.68 7.25
C ALA A 91 7.56 3.80 6.37
N GLU A 92 7.71 3.63 5.08
CA GLU A 92 7.17 4.50 4.06
C GLU A 92 6.63 3.63 2.92
N LEU A 93 5.47 4.00 2.38
CA LEU A 93 4.87 3.31 1.24
C LEU A 93 4.37 4.36 0.27
N ARG A 94 4.70 4.18 -1.00
CA ARG A 94 4.32 5.04 -2.11
C ARG A 94 3.63 4.24 -3.18
N ARG A 95 2.62 4.84 -3.76
CA ARG A 95 1.94 4.28 -4.92
C ARG A 95 2.16 5.18 -6.13
N TYR A 96 2.42 4.57 -7.25
CA TYR A 96 2.65 5.25 -8.51
C TYR A 96 1.67 4.74 -9.56
N ARG A 97 1.20 5.66 -10.40
CA ARG A 97 0.55 5.35 -11.66
C ARG A 97 1.48 5.85 -12.78
N GLU A 98 2.03 4.92 -13.55
CA GLU A 98 3.17 5.18 -14.43
C GLU A 98 4.35 5.79 -13.66
N ALA A 99 4.70 7.04 -13.93
CA ALA A 99 5.74 7.77 -13.21
C ALA A 99 5.18 8.77 -12.18
N GLN A 100 3.85 8.88 -12.05
CA GLN A 100 3.21 9.85 -11.16
C GLN A 100 2.96 9.25 -9.78
N LEU A 101 3.46 9.90 -8.75
CA LEU A 101 3.14 9.58 -7.36
C LEU A 101 1.67 9.90 -7.09
N THR A 102 0.89 8.90 -6.66
CA THR A 102 -0.52 9.07 -6.32
C THR A 102 -0.77 9.08 -4.82
N ASP A 103 -0.08 8.22 -4.08
CA ASP A 103 -0.28 8.11 -2.64
C ASP A 103 1.07 7.97 -1.94
N GLU A 104 1.19 8.55 -0.75
CA GLU A 104 2.34 8.43 0.13
C GLU A 104 1.88 8.25 1.57
N LEU A 105 2.39 7.21 2.24
CA LEU A 105 2.07 6.83 3.60
C LEU A 105 3.36 6.71 4.40
N GLU A 106 3.40 7.28 5.60
CA GLU A 106 4.52 7.17 6.53
C GLU A 106 4.03 6.71 7.91
N GLY A 107 4.78 5.84 8.56
CA GLY A 107 4.44 5.36 9.89
C GLY A 107 5.55 4.53 10.55
N ALA A 108 5.29 4.02 11.73
CA ALA A 108 6.20 3.08 12.39
C ALA A 108 6.09 1.68 11.77
N ILE A 109 4.88 1.28 11.44
CA ILE A 109 4.57 0.00 10.78
C ILE A 109 3.53 0.29 9.70
N ILE A 110 3.75 -0.26 8.51
CA ILE A 110 2.77 -0.28 7.42
C ILE A 110 2.58 -1.73 6.99
N VAL A 111 1.34 -2.18 6.97
CA VAL A 111 0.94 -3.50 6.48
C VAL A 111 0.18 -3.29 5.17
N TYR A 112 0.65 -3.92 4.11
CA TYR A 112 0.02 -3.90 2.81
C TYR A 112 -0.42 -5.31 2.42
N ASN A 113 -1.70 -5.48 2.14
CA ASN A 113 -2.26 -6.71 1.62
C ASN A 113 -2.41 -6.59 0.10
N ASN A 114 -1.61 -7.37 -0.64
CA ASN A 114 -1.60 -7.35 -2.10
C ASN A 114 -2.90 -7.88 -2.72
N LEU A 115 -3.59 -8.82 -2.06
CA LEU A 115 -4.80 -9.42 -2.59
C LEU A 115 -6.00 -8.46 -2.53
N THR A 116 -6.09 -7.70 -1.44
CA THR A 116 -7.23 -6.80 -1.18
C THR A 116 -6.94 -5.35 -1.47
N ASP A 117 -5.67 -5.00 -1.74
CA ASP A 117 -5.19 -3.63 -1.93
C ASP A 117 -5.46 -2.71 -0.71
N VAL A 118 -5.42 -3.28 0.48
CA VAL A 118 -5.67 -2.57 1.73
C VAL A 118 -4.36 -2.27 2.43
N PHE A 119 -4.23 -1.03 2.91
CA PHE A 119 -3.13 -0.59 3.75
C PHE A 119 -3.61 -0.36 5.18
N THR A 120 -2.78 -0.75 6.13
CA THR A 120 -2.94 -0.37 7.54
C THR A 120 -1.66 0.31 8.00
N VAL A 121 -1.77 1.48 8.59
CA VAL A 121 -0.63 2.27 9.08
C VAL A 121 -0.74 2.40 10.59
N ASP A 122 0.29 1.99 11.31
CA ASP A 122 0.41 2.17 12.76
C ASP A 122 1.50 3.22 13.06
N GLY A 123 1.12 4.22 13.83
CA GLY A 123 2.01 5.28 14.28
C GLY A 123 2.75 4.97 15.58
N GLN A 124 2.53 3.82 16.20
CA GLN A 124 3.20 3.51 17.48
C GLN A 124 4.72 3.39 17.28
N LYS A 125 5.44 4.39 17.78
CA LYS A 125 6.85 4.18 18.16
C LYS A 125 6.84 3.24 19.35
N THR A 126 7.52 2.11 19.25
CA THR A 126 7.96 1.36 20.41
C THR A 126 8.81 2.31 21.27
N ALA A 127 8.22 2.88 22.31
CA ALA A 127 8.95 3.64 23.29
C ALA A 127 9.96 2.70 23.96
N PRO A 128 11.23 3.10 24.15
CA PRO A 128 12.13 2.33 24.98
C PRO A 128 11.50 2.17 26.37
N ALA A 129 11.62 0.97 26.95
CA ALA A 129 11.10 0.67 28.28
C ALA A 129 11.60 1.71 29.29
N GLY A 130 10.68 2.52 29.83
CA GLY A 130 11.00 3.56 30.81
C GLY A 130 10.35 4.92 30.59
N THR A 131 9.60 5.15 29.49
CA THR A 131 8.91 6.42 29.28
C THR A 131 7.50 6.37 29.87
N PRO A 132 7.06 7.39 30.66
CA PRO A 132 5.72 7.43 31.25
C PRO A 132 4.65 7.35 30.17
N ALA A 133 3.62 6.54 30.43
CA ALA A 133 2.44 6.45 29.58
C ALA A 133 1.77 7.84 29.49
N GLY A 134 1.85 8.50 28.35
CA GLY A 134 1.24 9.82 28.16
C GLY A 134 1.64 10.59 26.92
N THR A 135 2.58 10.09 26.10
CA THR A 135 2.93 10.77 24.86
C THR A 135 2.02 10.27 23.72
N PRO A 136 1.27 11.16 23.03
CA PRO A 136 0.43 10.76 21.90
C PRO A 136 1.26 10.01 20.86
N GLY A 137 0.71 8.91 20.34
CA GLY A 137 1.35 7.97 19.43
C GLY A 137 2.08 8.63 18.25
N GLY A 138 3.04 7.90 17.70
CA GLY A 138 3.85 8.35 16.57
C GLY A 138 2.99 8.88 15.42
N ARG A 139 3.49 9.89 14.72
CA ARG A 139 2.77 10.49 13.59
C ARG A 139 2.57 9.48 12.47
N VAL A 140 1.33 9.33 12.04
CA VAL A 140 0.98 8.76 10.74
C VAL A 140 0.78 9.93 9.78
N ARG A 141 1.43 9.90 8.63
CA ARG A 141 1.23 10.86 7.55
C ARG A 141 0.70 10.10 6.34
N ALA A 142 -0.37 10.57 5.76
CA ALA A 142 -0.90 10.06 4.50
C ALA A 142 -1.18 11.24 3.57
N VAL A 143 -0.69 11.16 2.35
CA VAL A 143 -1.02 12.06 1.25
C VAL A 143 -1.66 11.19 0.18
N LEU A 144 -2.93 11.43 -0.11
CA LEU A 144 -3.71 10.69 -1.09
C LEU A 144 -4.06 11.62 -2.23
N ALA A 145 -3.76 11.24 -3.47
CA ALA A 145 -4.23 11.98 -4.62
C ALA A 145 -5.74 11.78 -4.79
N PRO A 146 -6.50 12.82 -5.14
CA PRO A 146 -7.91 12.66 -5.48
C PRO A 146 -8.05 11.66 -6.64
N LYS A 147 -8.94 10.69 -6.48
CA LYS A 147 -9.30 9.79 -7.57
C LYS A 147 -9.97 10.63 -8.66
N GLU A 148 -9.33 10.75 -9.83
CA GLU A 148 -10.00 11.36 -10.97
C GLU A 148 -11.31 10.61 -11.25
N PRO A 149 -12.46 11.31 -11.40
CA PRO A 149 -13.69 10.65 -11.82
C PRO A 149 -13.41 10.01 -13.18
N ALA A 150 -13.77 8.72 -13.31
CA ALA A 150 -13.67 8.03 -14.58
C ALA A 150 -14.35 8.90 -15.65
N SER A 151 -13.56 9.38 -16.61
CA SER A 151 -14.04 10.18 -17.74
C SER A 151 -15.00 9.31 -18.55
N GLY A 152 -16.31 9.47 -18.34
CA GLY A 152 -17.33 8.65 -18.98
C GLY A 152 -18.76 8.82 -18.45
N ALA A 153 -18.94 9.50 -17.31
CA ALA A 153 -20.31 9.85 -16.89
C ALA A 153 -20.67 11.20 -17.56
N ALA A 154 -21.44 11.12 -18.65
CA ALA A 154 -22.12 12.28 -19.22
C ALA A 154 -22.82 13.06 -18.09
N ALA A 155 -22.53 14.34 -17.96
CA ALA A 155 -23.20 15.23 -17.04
C ALA A 155 -24.71 15.07 -17.24
N PRO A 156 -25.53 14.99 -16.18
CA PRO A 156 -26.97 15.03 -16.35
C PRO A 156 -27.31 16.39 -16.96
N VAL A 157 -27.89 16.35 -18.14
CA VAL A 157 -28.48 17.52 -18.80
C VAL A 157 -29.45 18.12 -17.78
N ARG A 158 -29.17 19.33 -17.33
CA ARG A 158 -30.10 20.12 -16.53
C ARG A 158 -31.37 20.26 -17.38
N GLY A 159 -32.38 19.44 -17.05
CA GLY A 159 -33.71 19.61 -17.60
C GLY A 159 -34.21 21.00 -17.21
N GLU A 160 -34.59 21.73 -18.20
CA GLU A 160 -35.31 23.00 -18.09
C GLU A 160 -36.50 22.82 -17.16
N PRO A 161 -36.77 23.69 -16.17
CA PRO A 161 -37.91 23.54 -15.28
C PRO A 161 -39.22 23.61 -16.11
N PRO A 162 -40.20 22.72 -15.85
CA PRO A 162 -41.44 22.73 -16.58
C PRO A 162 -42.15 24.07 -16.39
N ALA A 163 -42.51 24.71 -17.50
CA ALA A 163 -43.29 25.96 -17.52
C ALA A 163 -44.62 25.75 -16.79
N LEU A 164 -44.88 26.58 -15.77
CA LEU A 164 -46.15 26.65 -15.06
C LEU A 164 -47.26 26.99 -16.05
N ARG A 165 -48.17 26.04 -16.35
CA ARG A 165 -49.39 26.31 -17.09
C ARG A 165 -50.34 27.07 -16.16
N THR A 166 -50.65 28.31 -16.52
CA THR A 166 -51.70 29.06 -15.90
C THR A 166 -53.06 28.41 -16.16
N ALA A 167 -53.79 28.12 -15.09
CA ALA A 167 -55.15 27.61 -15.18
C ALA A 167 -56.06 28.63 -15.79
N PRO A 168 -57.03 28.26 -16.69
CA PRO A 168 -58.00 29.19 -17.22
C PRO A 168 -58.97 29.61 -16.11
N SER A 169 -59.16 30.94 -16.01
CA SER A 169 -60.17 31.55 -15.14
C SER A 169 -61.56 31.10 -15.53
N LEU A 170 -62.27 30.46 -14.58
CA LEU A 170 -63.71 30.19 -14.73
C LEU A 170 -64.44 31.53 -14.60
N GLY A 171 -64.82 32.07 -15.73
CA GLY A 171 -65.75 33.19 -15.79
C GLY A 171 -67.11 32.80 -15.28
N GLY A 172 -67.63 33.55 -14.29
CA GLY A 172 -68.97 33.41 -13.80
C GLY A 172 -70.02 33.78 -14.88
N ALA A 173 -70.99 32.94 -14.99
CA ALA A 173 -72.23 33.24 -15.75
C ALA A 173 -73.32 33.61 -14.78
N LYS A 174 -74.02 34.61 -15.14
CA LYS A 174 -75.24 35.10 -14.55
C LYS A 174 -76.42 34.14 -14.91
#